data_8fbf173f99c58173ff503df7a457802d
#
_entry.id   8fbf173f99c58173ff503df7a457802d
#
_cell.length_a   1.000
_cell.length_b   1.000
_cell.length_c   1.000
_cell.angle_alpha   90.00
_cell.angle_beta   90.00
_cell.angle_gamma   90.00
#
_symmetry.space_group_name_H-M   'P 1'
#
loop_
_entity.id
_entity.type
_entity.pdbx_description
1 polymer ?
#
loop_
_entity_poly.entity_id
_entity_poly.type
_entity_poly.pdbx_seq_one_letter_code
_entity_poly.pdbx_strand_id
1 'polypeptide(L)'
;VGTHGNLEWLPGKGAGLDQSSYPDLALGSLPNVYPYHMTITGEGIQAKRRGSACLVDHMPAPMADAGTYDELSELEKNMDEYAHFLTVEPETASHLVPEIRSLAVKAELDGEVPYDESKPFSEYLTRLHQYIEDIKNSECHVGLHILGQMPEGEILRNEIIQLMRQSDGSCPAILDVFAEKYGYTAKELMEKSQTLLPEKKTGSEMMAAVRKETEQFIDTLMVHHFSEEGIRKALSAKSVREGDALWQKQVEKTAGFICHDLYKRLSGTIQEMDHTLEGIEGKYIMPGPSGSPHAGGVSLLPAGINFYGIDPRKLPTKAAWAVGKELGDEVIARYIREEGKYPENIGMVF
;
A
#
# COMPACT_ATOMS: atom_id res chain seq x y z
N VAL A 1 4.81 23.07 -3.99
CA VAL A 1 4.31 21.87 -3.30
C VAL A 1 3.19 21.27 -4.14
N GLY A 2 3.20 19.99 -4.40
CA GLY A 2 2.12 19.33 -5.13
C GLY A 2 2.50 18.02 -5.78
N THR A 3 1.63 17.52 -6.65
CA THR A 3 1.75 16.23 -7.35
C THR A 3 1.98 16.37 -8.86
N HIS A 4 1.84 17.58 -9.41
CA HIS A 4 2.03 17.88 -10.83
C HIS A 4 3.24 18.78 -11.00
N GLY A 5 4.43 18.21 -11.14
CA GLY A 5 5.72 18.90 -11.22
C GLY A 5 5.97 19.68 -12.51
N ASN A 6 4.95 20.07 -13.20
CA ASN A 6 4.95 20.41 -14.59
C ASN A 6 4.41 21.81 -14.82
N LEU A 7 5.27 22.74 -15.23
CA LEU A 7 4.87 24.08 -15.63
C LEU A 7 4.31 24.15 -17.06
N GLU A 8 4.25 23.03 -17.77
CA GLU A 8 3.76 22.93 -19.16
C GLU A 8 2.26 23.12 -19.30
N TRP A 9 1.52 23.15 -18.21
CA TRP A 9 0.13 23.56 -18.16
C TRP A 9 -0.09 25.05 -18.46
N LEU A 10 1.01 25.84 -18.45
CA LEU A 10 0.95 27.23 -18.86
C LEU A 10 0.72 27.32 -20.37
N PRO A 11 0.09 28.43 -20.87
CA PRO A 11 -0.14 28.64 -22.30
C PRO A 11 1.17 28.56 -23.12
N GLY A 12 1.04 28.27 -24.41
CA GLY A 12 2.17 28.19 -25.32
C GLY A 12 2.60 26.77 -25.66
N LYS A 13 3.87 26.58 -26.01
CA LYS A 13 4.37 25.27 -26.40
C LYS A 13 4.65 24.39 -25.17
N GLY A 14 4.20 23.14 -25.26
CA GLY A 14 4.39 22.13 -24.20
C GLY A 14 5.68 21.31 -24.33
N ALA A 15 6.45 21.46 -25.39
CA ALA A 15 7.71 20.77 -25.63
C ALA A 15 8.73 21.66 -26.34
N GLY A 16 10.02 21.35 -26.17
CA GLY A 16 11.09 22.16 -26.72
C GLY A 16 11.10 23.56 -26.13
N LEU A 17 11.02 23.65 -24.81
CA LEU A 17 10.97 24.91 -24.06
C LEU A 17 12.28 25.69 -24.26
N ASP A 18 12.16 27.01 -24.28
CA ASP A 18 13.26 27.97 -24.34
C ASP A 18 12.95 29.19 -23.48
N GLN A 19 13.89 30.13 -23.41
CA GLN A 19 13.75 31.35 -22.58
C GLN A 19 12.52 32.21 -22.88
N SER A 20 11.88 32.02 -24.04
CA SER A 20 10.64 32.69 -24.41
C SER A 20 9.36 31.93 -24.03
N SER A 21 9.50 30.72 -23.54
CA SER A 21 8.40 29.85 -23.14
C SER A 21 7.83 30.31 -21.80
N TYR A 22 6.52 30.20 -21.62
CA TYR A 22 5.85 30.64 -20.38
C TYR A 22 6.39 29.94 -19.12
N PRO A 23 6.72 28.65 -19.09
CA PRO A 23 7.37 28.04 -17.95
C PRO A 23 8.68 28.73 -17.53
N ASP A 24 9.54 29.02 -18.48
CA ASP A 24 10.83 29.69 -18.22
C ASP A 24 10.62 31.14 -17.81
N LEU A 25 9.67 31.85 -18.45
CA LEU A 25 9.31 33.20 -18.06
C LEU A 25 8.71 33.29 -16.67
N ALA A 26 7.87 32.32 -16.29
CA ALA A 26 7.25 32.28 -14.96
C ALA A 26 8.26 31.99 -13.85
N LEU A 27 9.20 31.07 -14.09
CA LEU A 27 10.22 30.69 -13.13
C LEU A 27 11.39 31.68 -13.09
N GLY A 28 11.84 32.15 -14.24
CA GLY A 28 12.99 33.02 -14.40
C GLY A 28 14.26 32.38 -13.85
N SER A 29 15.03 33.17 -13.10
CA SER A 29 16.28 32.73 -12.46
C SER A 29 16.09 32.34 -10.97
N LEU A 30 14.87 32.22 -10.49
CA LEU A 30 14.59 31.88 -9.09
C LEU A 30 14.92 30.39 -8.82
N PRO A 31 15.50 30.09 -7.65
CA PRO A 31 15.64 28.71 -7.23
C PRO A 31 14.27 28.02 -7.14
N ASN A 32 14.16 26.82 -7.68
CA ASN A 32 12.94 26.03 -7.64
C ASN A 32 13.13 24.85 -6.66
N VAL A 33 12.66 25.01 -5.44
CA VAL A 33 12.63 23.93 -4.43
C VAL A 33 11.22 23.40 -4.36
N TYR A 34 11.05 22.10 -4.63
CA TYR A 34 9.75 21.51 -4.81
C TYR A 34 9.52 20.32 -3.87
N PRO A 35 8.84 20.52 -2.71
CA PRO A 35 8.30 19.40 -1.95
C PRO A 35 7.31 18.62 -2.82
N TYR A 36 7.65 17.39 -3.17
CA TYR A 36 6.98 16.62 -4.19
C TYR A 36 6.57 15.23 -3.69
N HIS A 37 5.37 14.80 -4.06
CA HIS A 37 4.79 13.54 -3.64
C HIS A 37 5.61 12.35 -4.17
N MET A 38 6.19 11.54 -3.28
CA MET A 38 7.18 10.53 -3.63
C MET A 38 6.67 9.40 -4.53
N THR A 39 5.36 9.18 -4.59
CA THR A 39 4.77 8.09 -5.40
C THR A 39 4.61 8.46 -6.87
N ILE A 40 4.69 9.75 -7.24
CA ILE A 40 4.48 10.24 -8.59
C ILE A 40 5.82 10.62 -9.23
N THR A 41 6.70 9.65 -9.35
CA THR A 41 8.10 9.86 -9.75
C THR A 41 8.27 10.43 -11.15
N GLY A 42 7.39 10.10 -12.10
CA GLY A 42 7.47 10.56 -13.49
C GLY A 42 7.35 12.07 -13.61
N GLU A 43 6.34 12.67 -13.00
CA GLU A 43 6.14 14.12 -13.02
C GLU A 43 7.17 14.88 -12.19
N GLY A 44 7.66 14.27 -11.09
CA GLY A 44 8.77 14.82 -10.32
C GLY A 44 10.06 14.93 -11.17
N ILE A 45 10.36 13.93 -11.97
CA ILE A 45 11.49 13.98 -12.90
C ILE A 45 11.31 15.06 -13.97
N GLN A 46 10.08 15.31 -14.44
CA GLN A 46 9.81 16.44 -15.32
C GLN A 46 10.13 17.78 -14.66
N ALA A 47 9.76 17.98 -13.39
CA ALA A 47 10.10 19.19 -12.65
C ALA A 47 11.62 19.42 -12.60
N LYS A 48 12.41 18.36 -12.39
CA LYS A 48 13.89 18.43 -12.46
C LYS A 48 14.39 18.82 -13.84
N ARG A 49 13.90 18.17 -14.87
CA ARG A 49 14.41 18.33 -16.25
C ARG A 49 13.99 19.64 -16.89
N ARG A 50 12.81 20.14 -16.59
CA ARG A 50 12.19 21.30 -17.26
C ARG A 50 12.10 22.54 -16.38
N GLY A 51 12.06 22.37 -15.07
CA GLY A 51 12.01 23.47 -14.12
C GLY A 51 13.25 23.59 -13.25
N SER A 52 14.32 22.84 -13.53
CA SER A 52 15.57 22.79 -12.74
C SER A 52 15.29 22.62 -11.23
N ALA A 53 14.22 21.87 -10.89
CA ALA A 53 13.77 21.74 -9.52
C ALA A 53 14.73 20.89 -8.67
N CYS A 54 15.05 21.37 -7.49
CA CYS A 54 15.52 20.56 -6.38
C CYS A 54 14.30 19.91 -5.75
N LEU A 55 14.12 18.61 -5.94
CA LEU A 55 12.99 17.90 -5.34
C LEU A 55 13.32 17.55 -3.90
N VAL A 56 12.33 17.73 -3.04
CA VAL A 56 12.35 17.19 -1.68
C VAL A 56 11.12 16.30 -1.60
N ASP A 57 11.31 14.98 -1.59
CA ASP A 57 10.18 14.09 -1.61
C ASP A 57 9.40 14.13 -0.29
N HIS A 58 8.12 13.86 -0.43
CA HIS A 58 7.10 14.04 0.59
C HIS A 58 6.27 12.77 0.65
N MET A 59 6.07 12.23 1.83
CA MET A 59 5.31 11.01 2.04
C MET A 59 3.88 11.12 1.51
N PRO A 60 3.30 10.01 1.02
CA PRO A 60 1.87 9.94 0.77
C PRO A 60 1.09 10.11 2.09
N ALA A 61 -0.21 10.41 1.96
CA ALA A 61 -1.10 10.36 3.10
C ALA A 61 -1.05 8.97 3.75
N PRO A 62 -1.09 8.87 5.10
CA PRO A 62 -1.15 7.59 5.77
C PRO A 62 -2.31 6.75 5.24
N MET A 63 -2.11 5.44 5.18
CA MET A 63 -3.11 4.50 4.69
C MET A 63 -3.66 3.65 5.81
N ALA A 64 -4.95 3.33 5.70
CA ALA A 64 -5.61 2.33 6.53
C ALA A 64 -6.57 1.50 5.65
N ASP A 65 -6.98 0.36 6.13
CA ASP A 65 -8.11 -0.34 5.52
C ASP A 65 -9.38 0.46 5.73
N ALA A 66 -10.27 0.47 4.74
CA ALA A 66 -11.50 1.26 4.80
C ALA A 66 -12.38 0.86 5.99
N GLY A 67 -12.39 -0.43 6.35
CA GLY A 67 -13.27 -0.95 7.39
C GLY A 67 -14.75 -0.90 6.97
N THR A 68 -15.61 -1.15 7.92
CA THR A 68 -17.06 -0.96 7.76
C THR A 68 -17.57 -0.01 8.84
N TYR A 69 -18.47 0.89 8.44
CA TYR A 69 -19.07 1.89 9.33
C TYR A 69 -20.58 1.83 9.21
N ASP A 70 -21.27 2.27 10.26
CA ASP A 70 -22.73 2.43 10.32
C ASP A 70 -23.50 1.23 9.73
N GLU A 71 -24.25 1.45 8.66
CA GLU A 71 -25.12 0.45 8.01
C GLU A 71 -24.37 -0.79 7.52
N LEU A 72 -23.14 -0.64 7.06
CA LEU A 72 -22.30 -1.79 6.62
C LEU A 72 -21.94 -2.69 7.79
N SER A 73 -21.61 -2.11 8.94
CA SER A 73 -21.29 -2.88 10.15
C SER A 73 -22.51 -3.61 10.71
N GLU A 74 -23.70 -2.97 10.66
CA GLU A 74 -24.95 -3.60 11.06
C GLU A 74 -25.35 -4.71 10.08
N LEU A 75 -25.15 -4.49 8.79
CA LEU A 75 -25.38 -5.49 7.73
C LEU A 75 -24.51 -6.73 7.93
N GLU A 76 -23.22 -6.58 8.17
CA GLU A 76 -22.32 -7.71 8.45
C GLU A 76 -22.77 -8.52 9.66
N LYS A 77 -23.13 -7.86 10.75
CA LYS A 77 -23.61 -8.53 11.95
C LYS A 77 -24.86 -9.37 11.66
N ASN A 78 -25.81 -8.85 10.90
CA ASN A 78 -27.01 -9.59 10.52
C ASN A 78 -26.69 -10.76 9.58
N MET A 79 -25.68 -10.62 8.71
CA MET A 79 -25.23 -11.71 7.84
C MET A 79 -24.57 -12.83 8.63
N ASP A 80 -23.75 -12.50 9.63
CA ASP A 80 -23.10 -13.47 10.53
C ASP A 80 -24.16 -14.21 11.36
N GLU A 81 -25.17 -13.50 11.92
CA GLU A 81 -26.29 -14.10 12.61
C GLU A 81 -27.10 -15.05 11.70
N TYR A 82 -27.35 -14.64 10.45
CA TYR A 82 -28.01 -15.48 9.46
C TYR A 82 -27.22 -16.78 9.22
N ALA A 83 -25.90 -16.68 9.00
CA ALA A 83 -25.04 -17.83 8.76
C ALA A 83 -25.01 -18.78 9.97
N HIS A 84 -25.02 -18.24 11.18
CA HIS A 84 -25.09 -19.02 12.41
C HIS A 84 -26.42 -19.76 12.52
N PHE A 85 -27.55 -19.06 12.38
CA PHE A 85 -28.89 -19.67 12.47
C PHE A 85 -29.19 -20.65 11.35
N LEU A 86 -28.66 -20.42 10.15
CA LEU A 86 -28.84 -21.37 9.04
C LEU A 86 -28.35 -22.80 9.39
N THR A 87 -27.37 -22.89 10.30
CA THR A 87 -26.81 -24.18 10.74
C THR A 87 -27.56 -24.75 11.95
N VAL A 88 -28.09 -23.90 12.84
CA VAL A 88 -28.69 -24.30 14.12
C VAL A 88 -30.20 -24.35 14.05
N GLU A 89 -30.83 -23.30 13.50
CA GLU A 89 -32.29 -23.11 13.42
C GLU A 89 -32.68 -22.43 12.08
N PRO A 90 -32.81 -23.16 10.98
CA PRO A 90 -33.05 -22.59 9.66
C PRO A 90 -34.31 -21.71 9.54
N GLU A 91 -35.32 -21.97 10.35
CA GLU A 91 -36.53 -21.15 10.37
C GLU A 91 -36.25 -19.75 10.92
N THR A 92 -35.44 -19.64 11.96
CA THR A 92 -35.00 -18.36 12.55
C THR A 92 -34.13 -17.57 11.54
N ALA A 93 -33.28 -18.22 10.78
CA ALA A 93 -32.47 -17.56 9.72
C ALA A 93 -33.37 -16.84 8.70
N SER A 94 -34.53 -17.41 8.33
CA SER A 94 -35.41 -16.82 7.34
C SER A 94 -35.98 -15.46 7.76
N HIS A 95 -36.10 -15.18 9.06
CA HIS A 95 -36.56 -13.89 9.59
C HIS A 95 -35.54 -12.75 9.38
N LEU A 96 -34.24 -13.04 9.22
CA LEU A 96 -33.21 -12.03 8.98
C LEU A 96 -33.14 -11.59 7.50
N VAL A 97 -33.70 -12.37 6.57
CA VAL A 97 -33.67 -12.06 5.14
C VAL A 97 -34.20 -10.66 4.77
N PRO A 98 -35.40 -10.22 5.27
CA PRO A 98 -35.91 -8.89 4.96
C PRO A 98 -35.03 -7.76 5.52
N GLU A 99 -34.44 -7.98 6.70
CA GLU A 99 -33.58 -6.99 7.35
C GLU A 99 -32.26 -6.83 6.64
N ILE A 100 -31.60 -7.94 6.27
CA ILE A 100 -30.37 -7.93 5.45
C ILE A 100 -30.61 -7.18 4.13
N ARG A 101 -31.72 -7.45 3.44
CA ARG A 101 -32.08 -6.75 2.21
C ARG A 101 -32.31 -5.25 2.44
N SER A 102 -33.00 -4.89 3.51
CA SER A 102 -33.24 -3.48 3.86
C SER A 102 -31.93 -2.73 4.15
N LEU A 103 -31.02 -3.36 4.89
CA LEU A 103 -29.72 -2.78 5.20
C LEU A 103 -28.84 -2.66 3.95
N ALA A 104 -28.84 -3.66 3.05
CA ALA A 104 -28.12 -3.59 1.78
C ALA A 104 -28.59 -2.43 0.89
N VAL A 105 -29.90 -2.17 0.84
CA VAL A 105 -30.47 -1.01 0.13
C VAL A 105 -30.09 0.30 0.81
N LYS A 106 -30.16 0.38 2.14
CA LYS A 106 -29.72 1.57 2.89
C LYS A 106 -28.23 1.89 2.68
N ALA A 107 -27.42 0.86 2.60
CA ALA A 107 -25.98 0.97 2.32
C ALA A 107 -25.68 1.20 0.82
N GLU A 108 -26.70 1.41 -0.02
CA GLU A 108 -26.58 1.66 -1.47
C GLU A 108 -25.86 0.54 -2.24
N LEU A 109 -25.94 -0.71 -1.76
CA LEU A 109 -25.28 -1.86 -2.38
C LEU A 109 -26.14 -2.57 -3.44
N ASP A 110 -27.39 -2.25 -3.56
CA ASP A 110 -28.35 -2.90 -4.48
C ASP A 110 -28.02 -2.65 -5.96
N GLY A 111 -27.31 -1.56 -6.28
CA GLY A 111 -26.82 -1.28 -7.61
C GLY A 111 -25.68 -2.22 -8.04
N GLU A 112 -24.78 -2.54 -7.12
CA GLU A 112 -23.58 -3.36 -7.37
C GLU A 112 -23.84 -4.84 -7.15
N VAL A 113 -24.66 -5.17 -6.15
CA VAL A 113 -25.04 -6.55 -5.80
C VAL A 113 -26.57 -6.68 -5.85
N PRO A 114 -27.20 -6.69 -7.03
CA PRO A 114 -28.63 -6.79 -7.15
C PRO A 114 -29.15 -8.13 -6.63
N TYR A 115 -30.26 -8.07 -5.89
CA TYR A 115 -30.98 -9.26 -5.43
C TYR A 115 -31.86 -9.84 -6.53
N ASP A 116 -31.70 -11.13 -6.81
CA ASP A 116 -32.49 -11.88 -7.77
C ASP A 116 -33.36 -12.92 -7.03
N GLU A 117 -34.69 -12.68 -6.99
CA GLU A 117 -35.65 -13.56 -6.32
C GLU A 117 -35.73 -14.97 -6.94
N SER A 118 -35.25 -15.16 -8.16
CA SER A 118 -35.23 -16.48 -8.82
C SER A 118 -34.09 -17.38 -8.33
N LYS A 119 -33.14 -16.83 -7.57
CA LYS A 119 -31.97 -17.52 -7.06
C LYS A 119 -32.03 -17.74 -5.55
N PRO A 120 -31.30 -18.77 -5.05
CA PRO A 120 -31.18 -18.97 -3.60
C PRO A 120 -30.60 -17.74 -2.89
N PHE A 121 -31.17 -17.38 -1.74
CA PHE A 121 -30.69 -16.24 -0.93
C PHE A 121 -29.22 -16.40 -0.52
N SER A 122 -28.74 -17.62 -0.34
CA SER A 122 -27.34 -17.92 -0.04
C SER A 122 -26.38 -17.45 -1.14
N GLU A 123 -26.79 -17.48 -2.42
CA GLU A 123 -25.95 -16.97 -3.54
C GLU A 123 -25.84 -15.43 -3.46
N TYR A 124 -26.96 -14.76 -3.16
CA TYR A 124 -26.96 -13.31 -2.95
C TYR A 124 -26.07 -12.93 -1.75
N LEU A 125 -26.21 -13.64 -0.64
CA LEU A 125 -25.43 -13.39 0.58
C LEU A 125 -23.93 -13.57 0.33
N THR A 126 -23.54 -14.60 -0.43
CA THR A 126 -22.13 -14.82 -0.80
C THR A 126 -21.57 -13.65 -1.58
N ARG A 127 -22.30 -13.15 -2.59
CA ARG A 127 -21.87 -12.00 -3.39
C ARG A 127 -21.83 -10.71 -2.56
N LEU A 128 -22.80 -10.50 -1.72
CA LEU A 128 -22.90 -9.33 -0.85
C LEU A 128 -21.72 -9.29 0.14
N HIS A 129 -21.43 -10.41 0.77
CA HIS A 129 -20.29 -10.52 1.68
C HIS A 129 -18.96 -10.30 0.96
N GLN A 130 -18.79 -10.91 -0.22
CA GLN A 130 -17.57 -10.71 -1.01
C GLN A 130 -17.37 -9.23 -1.36
N TYR A 131 -18.43 -8.54 -1.75
CA TYR A 131 -18.37 -7.11 -2.05
C TYR A 131 -18.05 -6.26 -0.81
N ILE A 132 -18.63 -6.58 0.36
CA ILE A 132 -18.31 -5.91 1.63
C ILE A 132 -16.85 -6.16 2.02
N GLU A 133 -16.34 -7.38 1.84
CA GLU A 133 -14.93 -7.68 2.08
C GLU A 133 -14.00 -6.90 1.14
N ASP A 134 -14.39 -6.74 -0.13
CA ASP A 134 -13.63 -5.93 -1.09
C ASP A 134 -13.60 -4.45 -0.66
N ILE A 135 -14.71 -3.92 -0.14
CA ILE A 135 -14.77 -2.57 0.45
C ILE A 135 -13.86 -2.47 1.67
N LYS A 136 -13.97 -3.38 2.62
CA LYS A 136 -13.15 -3.40 3.86
C LYS A 136 -11.66 -3.45 3.58
N ASN A 137 -11.28 -4.26 2.60
CA ASN A 137 -9.89 -4.43 2.21
C ASN A 137 -9.42 -3.38 1.23
N SER A 138 -10.31 -2.47 0.78
CA SER A 138 -9.89 -1.33 -0.02
C SER A 138 -9.04 -0.40 0.83
N GLU A 139 -7.92 0.00 0.25
CA GLU A 139 -7.01 0.92 0.90
C GLU A 139 -7.53 2.34 0.74
N CYS A 140 -7.66 3.06 1.84
CA CYS A 140 -8.01 4.46 1.80
C CYS A 140 -6.96 5.32 2.50
N HIS A 141 -6.80 6.53 1.99
CA HIS A 141 -5.98 7.54 2.64
C HIS A 141 -6.70 8.11 3.85
N VAL A 142 -6.01 8.12 4.98
CA VAL A 142 -6.53 8.69 6.23
C VAL A 142 -5.99 10.10 6.39
N GLY A 143 -6.81 11.09 6.06
CA GLY A 143 -6.41 12.50 6.13
C GLY A 143 -5.35 12.86 5.09
N LEU A 144 -4.47 13.78 5.45
CA LEU A 144 -3.33 14.24 4.65
C LEU A 144 -2.05 14.04 5.44
N HIS A 145 -0.96 13.75 4.73
CA HIS A 145 0.36 13.81 5.36
C HIS A 145 0.73 15.26 5.64
N ILE A 146 1.20 15.53 6.85
CA ILE A 146 1.69 16.85 7.25
C ILE A 146 3.20 16.87 7.05
N LEU A 147 3.69 17.83 6.27
CA LEU A 147 5.11 17.95 5.93
C LEU A 147 5.99 17.95 7.20
N GLY A 148 6.92 17.03 7.24
CA GLY A 148 7.86 16.87 8.34
C GLY A 148 7.30 16.28 9.63
N GLN A 149 6.07 15.76 9.62
CA GLN A 149 5.46 15.14 10.80
C GLN A 149 5.18 13.66 10.59
N MET A 150 5.71 12.84 11.48
CA MET A 150 5.37 11.43 11.53
C MET A 150 3.93 11.27 12.05
N PRO A 151 3.12 10.36 11.50
CA PRO A 151 1.81 10.01 12.06
C PRO A 151 1.92 9.57 13.53
N GLU A 152 0.86 9.74 14.29
CA GLU A 152 0.79 9.36 15.69
C GLU A 152 -0.44 8.50 16.00
N GLY A 153 -0.41 7.82 17.14
CA GLY A 153 -1.54 7.06 17.66
C GLY A 153 -2.01 5.97 16.69
N GLU A 154 -3.31 5.87 16.51
CA GLU A 154 -3.94 4.87 15.65
C GLU A 154 -3.51 5.00 14.19
N ILE A 155 -3.30 6.21 13.71
CA ILE A 155 -2.84 6.46 12.34
C ILE A 155 -1.44 5.85 12.13
N LEU A 156 -0.53 6.00 13.09
CA LEU A 156 0.81 5.39 13.04
C LEU A 156 0.72 3.86 13.07
N ARG A 157 -0.14 3.29 13.92
CA ARG A 157 -0.36 1.84 13.96
C ARG A 157 -0.79 1.30 12.58
N ASN A 158 -1.81 1.92 11.99
CA ASN A 158 -2.34 1.53 10.71
C ASN A 158 -1.30 1.73 9.59
N GLU A 159 -0.57 2.82 9.62
CA GLU A 159 0.53 3.09 8.68
C GLU A 159 1.62 2.00 8.74
N ILE A 160 2.01 1.55 9.93
CA ILE A 160 2.97 0.45 10.09
C ILE A 160 2.42 -0.84 9.47
N ILE A 161 1.14 -1.16 9.69
CA ILE A 161 0.49 -2.35 9.11
C ILE A 161 0.51 -2.25 7.58
N GLN A 162 0.16 -1.10 7.02
CA GLN A 162 0.11 -0.90 5.57
C GLN A 162 1.49 -0.92 4.91
N LEU A 163 2.49 -0.34 5.54
CA LEU A 163 3.88 -0.41 5.06
C LEU A 163 4.42 -1.84 5.06
N MET A 164 3.96 -2.67 5.99
CA MET A 164 4.36 -4.08 6.15
C MET A 164 3.34 -5.07 5.58
N ARG A 165 2.40 -4.64 4.75
CA ARG A 165 1.41 -5.55 4.14
C ARG A 165 2.00 -6.51 3.12
N GLN A 166 3.12 -6.11 2.51
CA GLN A 166 3.86 -6.91 1.54
C GLN A 166 5.28 -7.16 2.03
N SER A 167 5.83 -8.33 1.73
CA SER A 167 7.23 -8.60 1.99
C SER A 167 8.11 -7.77 1.07
N ASP A 168 9.08 -7.06 1.63
CA ASP A 168 10.11 -6.32 0.88
C ASP A 168 11.43 -7.11 0.72
N GLY A 169 11.42 -8.39 1.09
CA GLY A 169 12.57 -9.30 1.08
C GLY A 169 13.44 -9.24 2.33
N SER A 170 13.35 -8.18 3.13
CA SER A 170 14.04 -8.04 4.43
C SER A 170 13.10 -8.35 5.59
N CYS A 171 11.82 -8.05 5.43
CA CYS A 171 10.76 -8.31 6.39
C CYS A 171 9.59 -9.03 5.72
N PRO A 172 9.00 -10.06 6.34
CA PRO A 172 7.77 -10.68 5.86
C PRO A 172 6.59 -9.73 6.01
N ALA A 173 5.51 -10.00 5.26
CA ALA A 173 4.24 -9.31 5.44
C ALA A 173 3.69 -9.57 6.85
N ILE A 174 3.38 -8.50 7.60
CA ILE A 174 3.05 -8.64 9.04
C ILE A 174 1.78 -9.47 9.26
N LEU A 175 0.76 -9.33 8.41
CA LEU A 175 -0.46 -10.12 8.54
C LEU A 175 -0.21 -11.61 8.25
N ASP A 176 0.69 -11.95 7.33
CA ASP A 176 1.09 -13.34 7.10
C ASP A 176 1.80 -13.93 8.31
N VAL A 177 2.67 -13.14 8.98
CA VAL A 177 3.35 -13.60 10.21
C VAL A 177 2.33 -14.00 11.27
N PHE A 178 1.28 -13.20 11.47
CA PHE A 178 0.27 -13.51 12.48
C PHE A 178 -0.74 -14.58 12.02
N ALA A 179 -1.03 -14.68 10.72
CA ALA A 179 -1.87 -15.75 10.17
C ALA A 179 -1.21 -17.14 10.25
N GLU A 180 0.12 -17.19 10.10
CA GLU A 180 0.90 -18.45 10.18
C GLU A 180 0.73 -19.19 11.50
N LYS A 181 0.51 -18.46 12.61
CA LYS A 181 0.14 -19.05 13.91
C LYS A 181 -1.05 -20.01 13.82
N TYR A 182 -1.97 -19.73 12.91
CA TYR A 182 -3.17 -20.51 12.67
C TYR A 182 -3.03 -21.47 11.49
N GLY A 183 -1.84 -21.54 10.87
CA GLY A 183 -1.57 -22.40 9.72
C GLY A 183 -2.07 -21.86 8.39
N TYR A 184 -2.28 -20.56 8.28
CA TYR A 184 -2.78 -19.88 7.08
C TYR A 184 -1.88 -18.72 6.66
N THR A 185 -2.01 -18.28 5.42
CA THR A 185 -1.58 -16.95 4.96
C THR A 185 -2.76 -15.98 4.96
N ALA A 186 -2.50 -14.69 5.02
CA ALA A 186 -3.54 -13.66 4.92
C ALA A 186 -4.36 -13.83 3.63
N LYS A 187 -3.69 -14.13 2.52
CA LYS A 187 -4.33 -14.39 1.22
C LYS A 187 -5.28 -15.58 1.27
N GLU A 188 -4.87 -16.71 1.86
CA GLU A 188 -5.74 -17.88 2.00
C GLU A 188 -6.98 -17.60 2.85
N LEU A 189 -6.84 -16.81 3.92
CA LEU A 189 -7.97 -16.40 4.74
C LEU A 189 -8.95 -15.52 3.97
N MET A 190 -8.46 -14.60 3.14
CA MET A 190 -9.29 -13.76 2.26
C MET A 190 -10.02 -14.60 1.20
N GLU A 191 -9.31 -15.53 0.53
CA GLU A 191 -9.92 -16.43 -0.46
C GLU A 191 -10.97 -17.37 0.15
N LYS A 192 -10.83 -17.70 1.43
CA LYS A 192 -11.75 -18.55 2.20
C LYS A 192 -12.68 -17.74 3.11
N SER A 193 -12.91 -16.46 2.82
CA SER A 193 -13.64 -15.51 3.70
C SER A 193 -14.94 -16.09 4.27
N GLN A 194 -15.71 -16.81 3.45
CA GLN A 194 -16.98 -17.44 3.81
C GLN A 194 -16.90 -18.93 4.17
N THR A 195 -15.72 -19.53 4.03
CA THR A 195 -15.54 -20.95 4.29
C THR A 195 -15.36 -21.19 5.78
N LEU A 196 -16.16 -22.09 6.36
CA LEU A 196 -15.96 -22.52 7.74
C LEU A 196 -14.67 -23.34 7.84
N LEU A 197 -13.73 -22.84 8.60
CA LEU A 197 -12.44 -23.45 8.85
C LEU A 197 -12.57 -24.52 9.96
N PRO A 198 -11.56 -25.39 10.14
CA PRO A 198 -11.54 -26.41 11.21
C PRO A 198 -11.72 -25.82 12.61
N GLU A 199 -11.32 -24.58 12.84
CA GLU A 199 -11.46 -23.82 14.09
C GLU A 199 -12.88 -23.34 14.35
N LYS A 200 -13.85 -23.72 13.52
CA LYS A 200 -15.26 -23.29 13.57
C LYS A 200 -15.44 -21.77 13.41
N LYS A 201 -14.54 -21.14 12.71
CA LYS A 201 -14.59 -19.74 12.28
C LYS A 201 -14.56 -19.66 10.76
N THR A 202 -15.13 -18.62 10.20
CA THR A 202 -14.95 -18.32 8.78
C THR A 202 -13.56 -17.74 8.53
N GLY A 203 -13.10 -17.74 7.28
CA GLY A 203 -11.84 -17.08 6.91
C GLY A 203 -11.83 -15.60 7.29
N SER A 204 -12.97 -14.91 7.14
CA SER A 204 -13.16 -13.51 7.55
C SER A 204 -13.03 -13.31 9.05
N GLU A 205 -13.70 -14.13 9.87
CA GLU A 205 -13.57 -14.08 11.33
C GLU A 205 -12.15 -14.39 11.81
N MET A 206 -11.46 -15.29 11.12
CA MET A 206 -10.06 -15.60 11.42
C MET A 206 -9.16 -14.42 11.05
N MET A 207 -9.39 -13.78 9.89
CA MET A 207 -8.64 -12.60 9.47
C MET A 207 -8.83 -11.42 10.43
N ALA A 208 -10.06 -11.21 10.92
CA ALA A 208 -10.34 -10.20 11.95
C ALA A 208 -9.57 -10.48 13.25
N ALA A 209 -9.46 -11.75 13.66
CA ALA A 209 -8.65 -12.14 14.81
C ALA A 209 -7.16 -11.88 14.58
N VAL A 210 -6.64 -12.19 13.40
CA VAL A 210 -5.24 -11.92 12.99
C VAL A 210 -4.94 -10.43 13.03
N ARG A 211 -5.82 -9.59 12.47
CA ARG A 211 -5.69 -8.13 12.51
C ARG A 211 -5.65 -7.61 13.93
N LYS A 212 -6.59 -8.03 14.76
CA LYS A 212 -6.64 -7.62 16.17
C LYS A 212 -5.38 -7.99 16.95
N GLU A 213 -4.85 -9.19 16.73
CA GLU A 213 -3.58 -9.59 17.35
C GLU A 213 -2.40 -8.74 16.86
N THR A 214 -2.37 -8.45 15.56
CA THR A 214 -1.35 -7.58 14.95
C THR A 214 -1.42 -6.15 15.53
N GLU A 215 -2.61 -5.58 15.62
CA GLU A 215 -2.83 -4.26 16.21
C GLU A 215 -2.37 -4.20 17.67
N GLN A 216 -2.78 -5.16 18.49
CA GLN A 216 -2.36 -5.26 19.91
C GLN A 216 -0.85 -5.40 20.06
N PHE A 217 -0.22 -6.14 19.14
CA PHE A 217 1.23 -6.29 19.12
C PHE A 217 1.92 -4.96 18.84
N ILE A 218 1.49 -4.23 17.82
CA ILE A 218 2.05 -2.91 17.47
C ILE A 218 1.76 -1.90 18.57
N ASP A 219 0.53 -1.87 19.13
CA ASP A 219 0.17 -0.99 20.25
C ASP A 219 1.09 -1.21 21.46
N THR A 220 1.46 -2.47 21.72
CA THR A 220 2.42 -2.77 22.79
C THR A 220 3.79 -2.17 22.50
N LEU A 221 4.28 -2.25 21.25
CA LEU A 221 5.54 -1.62 20.85
C LEU A 221 5.47 -0.09 20.97
N MET A 222 4.34 0.50 20.57
CA MET A 222 4.10 1.96 20.61
C MET A 222 4.08 2.48 22.06
N VAL A 223 3.33 1.84 22.95
CA VAL A 223 3.25 2.23 24.39
C VAL A 223 4.62 2.21 25.04
N HIS A 224 5.51 1.34 24.60
CA HIS A 224 6.89 1.24 25.08
C HIS A 224 7.90 1.96 24.16
N HIS A 225 7.45 2.93 23.36
CA HIS A 225 8.28 3.78 22.49
C HIS A 225 9.23 3.02 21.59
N PHE A 226 8.78 1.88 21.03
CA PHE A 226 9.56 1.02 20.14
C PHE A 226 10.94 0.62 20.70
N SER A 227 11.02 0.43 22.01
CA SER A 227 12.23 0.09 22.73
C SER A 227 12.42 -1.41 22.88
N GLU A 228 13.61 -1.84 23.34
CA GLU A 228 13.90 -3.23 23.73
C GLU A 228 12.94 -3.77 24.80
N GLU A 229 12.46 -2.89 25.68
CA GLU A 229 11.44 -3.26 26.67
C GLU A 229 10.11 -3.56 25.97
N GLY A 230 9.74 -2.75 24.98
CA GLY A 230 8.56 -2.96 24.15
C GLY A 230 8.60 -4.32 23.44
N ILE A 231 9.74 -4.66 22.83
CA ILE A 231 9.93 -5.98 22.21
C ILE A 231 9.71 -7.10 23.23
N ARG A 232 10.37 -7.04 24.40
CA ARG A 232 10.19 -8.06 25.45
C ARG A 232 8.74 -8.17 25.93
N LYS A 233 8.03 -7.04 26.07
CA LYS A 233 6.63 -7.03 26.48
C LYS A 233 5.72 -7.63 25.41
N ALA A 234 5.88 -7.25 24.14
CA ALA A 234 5.12 -7.79 23.04
C ALA A 234 5.33 -9.31 22.90
N LEU A 235 6.56 -9.80 23.00
CA LEU A 235 6.88 -11.22 22.97
C LEU A 235 6.37 -11.98 24.21
N SER A 236 6.18 -11.31 25.34
CA SER A 236 5.63 -11.92 26.56
C SER A 236 4.10 -11.99 26.57
N ALA A 237 3.42 -11.40 25.59
CA ALA A 237 1.97 -11.48 25.48
C ALA A 237 1.49 -12.94 25.34
N LYS A 238 0.33 -13.25 25.92
CA LYS A 238 -0.23 -14.60 25.89
C LYS A 238 -0.39 -15.11 24.45
N SER A 239 -0.89 -14.27 23.58
CA SER A 239 -1.07 -14.56 22.15
C SER A 239 0.23 -15.00 21.45
N VAL A 240 1.37 -14.43 21.82
CA VAL A 240 2.68 -14.80 21.26
C VAL A 240 3.23 -16.07 21.92
N ARG A 241 3.07 -16.24 23.22
CA ARG A 241 3.56 -17.41 23.94
C ARG A 241 2.88 -18.72 23.55
N GLU A 242 1.66 -18.66 23.06
CA GLU A 242 0.89 -19.83 22.62
C GLU A 242 1.34 -20.38 21.26
N GLY A 243 2.15 -19.61 20.49
CA GLY A 243 2.74 -20.06 19.23
C GLY A 243 3.95 -20.99 19.45
N ASP A 244 4.32 -21.72 18.40
CA ASP A 244 5.51 -22.56 18.42
C ASP A 244 6.82 -21.75 18.42
N ALA A 245 7.94 -22.40 18.70
CA ALA A 245 9.24 -21.74 18.84
C ALA A 245 9.76 -21.13 17.53
N LEU A 246 9.37 -21.66 16.36
CA LEU A 246 9.79 -21.15 15.07
C LEU A 246 9.04 -19.85 14.76
N TRP A 247 7.74 -19.88 14.93
CA TRP A 247 6.88 -18.71 14.77
C TRP A 247 7.25 -17.57 15.74
N GLN A 248 7.54 -17.89 17.03
CA GLN A 248 8.00 -16.89 18.00
C GLN A 248 9.27 -16.17 17.55
N LYS A 249 10.24 -16.87 16.96
CA LYS A 249 11.44 -16.26 16.38
C LYS A 249 11.11 -15.32 15.21
N GLN A 250 10.10 -15.64 14.43
CA GLN A 250 9.65 -14.82 13.32
C GLN A 250 9.00 -13.54 13.83
N VAL A 251 8.15 -13.63 14.86
CA VAL A 251 7.57 -12.47 15.55
C VAL A 251 8.66 -11.60 16.19
N GLU A 252 9.67 -12.21 16.82
CA GLU A 252 10.82 -11.47 17.37
C GLU A 252 11.59 -10.70 16.28
N LYS A 253 11.87 -11.35 15.16
CA LYS A 253 12.51 -10.69 14.01
C LYS A 253 11.66 -9.52 13.48
N THR A 254 10.35 -9.71 13.42
CA THR A 254 9.40 -8.67 12.99
C THR A 254 9.39 -7.50 13.96
N ALA A 255 9.34 -7.75 15.28
CA ALA A 255 9.45 -6.70 16.29
C ALA A 255 10.77 -5.93 16.18
N GLY A 256 11.88 -6.62 15.99
CA GLY A 256 13.19 -6.02 15.78
C GLY A 256 13.22 -5.13 14.55
N PHE A 257 12.66 -5.57 13.43
CA PHE A 257 12.56 -4.76 12.22
C PHE A 257 11.71 -3.49 12.44
N ILE A 258 10.54 -3.62 13.07
CA ILE A 258 9.69 -2.47 13.37
C ILE A 258 10.43 -1.45 14.25
N CYS A 259 11.07 -1.90 15.33
CA CYS A 259 11.69 -1.00 16.32
C CYS A 259 13.03 -0.41 15.85
N HIS A 260 13.85 -1.20 15.15
CA HIS A 260 15.23 -0.78 14.84
C HIS A 260 15.40 -0.22 13.44
N ASP A 261 14.48 -0.52 12.52
CA ASP A 261 14.58 -0.05 11.14
C ASP A 261 13.36 0.82 10.76
N LEU A 262 12.15 0.26 10.71
CA LEU A 262 10.97 0.96 10.20
C LEU A 262 10.65 2.22 11.01
N TYR A 263 10.58 2.12 12.34
CA TYR A 263 10.29 3.29 13.19
C TYR A 263 11.34 4.40 13.06
N LYS A 264 12.61 4.04 12.90
CA LYS A 264 13.68 5.04 12.67
C LYS A 264 13.50 5.75 11.34
N ARG A 265 13.08 5.02 10.29
CA ARG A 265 12.78 5.60 8.98
C ARG A 265 11.59 6.54 9.06
N LEU A 266 10.51 6.12 9.72
CA LEU A 266 9.34 6.98 9.95
C LEU A 266 9.68 8.23 10.78
N SER A 267 10.50 8.08 11.82
CA SER A 267 10.98 9.21 12.62
C SER A 267 11.83 10.19 11.81
N GLY A 268 12.43 9.73 10.72
CA GLY A 268 13.18 10.56 9.77
C GLY A 268 12.32 11.47 8.90
N THR A 269 11.00 11.39 8.98
CA THR A 269 10.06 12.25 8.22
C THR A 269 10.30 13.75 8.45
N ILE A 270 10.86 14.16 9.58
CA ILE A 270 11.26 15.54 9.85
C ILE A 270 12.20 16.11 8.77
N GLN A 271 12.97 15.25 8.08
CA GLN A 271 13.87 15.65 7.00
C GLN A 271 13.13 16.33 5.83
N GLU A 272 11.85 16.05 5.63
CA GLU A 272 11.05 16.75 4.61
C GLU A 272 11.06 18.26 4.84
N MET A 273 10.89 18.70 6.10
CA MET A 273 10.92 20.11 6.47
C MET A 273 12.34 20.66 6.45
N ASP A 274 13.27 19.96 7.09
CA ASP A 274 14.67 20.41 7.21
C ASP A 274 15.30 20.57 5.84
N HIS A 275 15.18 19.59 4.96
CA HIS A 275 15.75 19.63 3.61
C HIS A 275 15.02 20.62 2.69
N THR A 276 13.71 20.88 2.92
CA THR A 276 13.02 21.97 2.20
C THR A 276 13.66 23.32 2.54
N LEU A 277 13.91 23.59 3.82
CA LEU A 277 14.58 24.82 4.28
C LEU A 277 16.02 24.89 3.76
N GLU A 278 16.76 23.79 3.86
CA GLU A 278 18.13 23.70 3.33
C GLU A 278 18.18 23.93 1.81
N GLY A 279 17.20 23.40 1.06
CA GLY A 279 17.09 23.65 -0.38
C GLY A 279 16.86 25.13 -0.69
N ILE A 280 16.03 25.84 0.09
CA ILE A 280 15.80 27.27 -0.02
C ILE A 280 17.10 28.06 0.28
N GLU A 281 17.91 27.59 1.22
CA GLU A 281 19.22 28.15 1.54
C GLU A 281 20.30 27.82 0.48
N GLY A 282 19.97 27.03 -0.54
CA GLY A 282 20.91 26.62 -1.59
C GLY A 282 21.88 25.51 -1.17
N LYS A 283 21.60 24.80 -0.10
CA LYS A 283 22.38 23.66 0.36
C LYS A 283 22.11 22.40 -0.50
N TYR A 284 23.02 21.47 -0.42
CA TYR A 284 22.93 20.20 -1.14
C TYR A 284 21.96 19.24 -0.42
N ILE A 285 20.99 18.73 -1.17
CA ILE A 285 20.06 17.68 -0.70
C ILE A 285 20.50 16.35 -1.30
N MET A 286 20.68 15.34 -0.46
CA MET A 286 21.13 14.02 -0.88
C MET A 286 20.14 13.40 -1.88
N PRO A 287 20.60 12.93 -3.05
CA PRO A 287 19.76 12.22 -4.00
C PRO A 287 19.52 10.76 -3.59
N GLY A 288 18.35 10.24 -3.94
CA GLY A 288 18.03 8.85 -3.70
C GLY A 288 16.83 8.37 -4.53
N PRO A 289 16.54 7.06 -4.51
CA PRO A 289 15.38 6.50 -5.20
C PRO A 289 14.08 6.92 -4.49
N SER A 290 13.00 7.04 -5.25
CA SER A 290 11.66 7.28 -4.74
C SER A 290 10.67 6.31 -5.38
N GLY A 291 9.48 6.23 -4.82
CA GLY A 291 8.42 5.34 -5.24
C GLY A 291 7.33 5.23 -4.19
N SER A 292 6.53 4.17 -4.22
CA SER A 292 5.48 3.95 -3.23
C SER A 292 5.98 3.12 -2.05
N PRO A 293 6.10 3.68 -0.84
CA PRO A 293 6.47 2.92 0.34
C PRO A 293 5.42 1.83 0.69
N HIS A 294 4.14 2.06 0.41
CA HIS A 294 3.06 1.10 0.65
C HIS A 294 3.03 -0.07 -0.36
N ALA A 295 3.75 0.03 -1.47
CA ALA A 295 3.86 -1.05 -2.46
C ALA A 295 5.16 -1.87 -2.31
N GLY A 296 5.56 -2.18 -1.08
CA GLY A 296 6.80 -2.91 -0.77
C GLY A 296 8.06 -2.04 -0.85
N GLY A 297 7.89 -0.73 -0.72
CA GLY A 297 8.98 0.25 -0.81
C GLY A 297 9.42 0.83 0.53
N VAL A 298 9.35 0.09 1.63
CA VAL A 298 9.80 0.57 2.96
C VAL A 298 11.25 1.07 2.94
N SER A 299 12.10 0.47 2.11
CA SER A 299 13.49 0.89 1.93
C SER A 299 13.65 2.29 1.32
N LEU A 300 12.59 2.87 0.76
CA LEU A 300 12.57 4.23 0.22
C LEU A 300 12.45 5.30 1.31
N LEU A 301 12.03 4.91 2.52
CA LEU A 301 11.99 5.81 3.67
C LEU A 301 13.39 5.96 4.31
N PRO A 302 13.69 7.11 4.96
CA PRO A 302 12.84 8.28 5.16
C PRO A 302 12.65 9.12 3.90
N ALA A 303 11.52 9.83 3.82
CA ALA A 303 11.28 10.87 2.82
C ALA A 303 12.17 12.12 3.08
N GLY A 304 12.08 13.11 2.22
CA GLY A 304 12.86 14.35 2.32
C GLY A 304 14.11 14.36 1.44
N ILE A 305 14.22 13.47 0.47
CA ILE A 305 15.39 13.38 -0.42
C ILE A 305 15.14 14.04 -1.78
N ASN A 306 16.24 14.42 -2.47
CA ASN A 306 16.16 14.94 -3.84
C ASN A 306 16.10 13.77 -4.83
N PHE A 307 14.94 13.17 -4.97
CA PHE A 307 14.74 11.87 -5.58
C PHE A 307 15.01 11.82 -7.09
N TYR A 308 15.31 10.62 -7.55
CA TYR A 308 15.28 10.22 -8.96
C TYR A 308 14.32 9.03 -9.15
N GLY A 309 13.62 9.01 -10.31
CA GLY A 309 12.53 8.04 -10.54
C GLY A 309 12.98 6.60 -10.80
N ILE A 310 14.25 6.40 -11.16
CA ILE A 310 14.79 5.08 -11.51
C ILE A 310 16.14 4.90 -10.84
N ASP A 311 16.30 3.85 -10.05
CA ASP A 311 17.61 3.44 -9.55
C ASP A 311 18.35 2.62 -10.63
N PRO A 312 19.36 3.17 -11.30
CA PRO A 312 20.08 2.48 -12.37
C PRO A 312 20.80 1.21 -11.91
N ARG A 313 21.02 1.05 -10.59
CA ARG A 313 21.67 -0.15 -10.03
C ARG A 313 20.71 -1.35 -9.99
N LYS A 314 19.40 -1.10 -10.05
CA LYS A 314 18.35 -2.14 -10.03
C LYS A 314 17.88 -2.51 -11.44
N LEU A 315 18.36 -1.84 -12.47
CA LEU A 315 17.93 -2.03 -13.86
C LEU A 315 19.09 -2.45 -14.77
N PRO A 316 18.82 -3.28 -15.76
CA PRO A 316 17.59 -4.08 -15.89
C PRO A 316 17.53 -5.19 -14.83
N THR A 317 16.34 -5.63 -14.43
CA THR A 317 16.21 -6.85 -13.64
C THR A 317 16.65 -8.06 -14.47
N LYS A 318 17.04 -9.16 -13.82
CA LYS A 318 17.40 -10.41 -14.55
C LYS A 318 16.30 -10.88 -15.48
N ALA A 319 15.05 -10.78 -15.06
CA ALA A 319 13.88 -11.15 -15.88
C ALA A 319 13.73 -10.20 -17.08
N ALA A 320 13.77 -8.89 -16.85
CA ALA A 320 13.67 -7.90 -17.92
C ALA A 320 14.83 -8.04 -18.94
N TRP A 321 16.05 -8.35 -18.47
CA TRP A 321 17.19 -8.61 -19.34
C TRP A 321 16.97 -9.85 -20.22
N ALA A 322 16.47 -10.95 -19.64
CA ALA A 322 16.20 -12.18 -20.40
C ALA A 322 15.14 -11.94 -21.49
N VAL A 323 14.01 -11.30 -21.15
CA VAL A 323 12.96 -10.96 -22.12
C VAL A 323 13.47 -9.98 -23.18
N GLY A 324 14.21 -8.94 -22.77
CA GLY A 324 14.78 -7.95 -23.70
C GLY A 324 15.76 -8.58 -24.69
N LYS A 325 16.54 -9.55 -24.26
CA LYS A 325 17.45 -10.30 -25.14
C LYS A 325 16.67 -11.13 -26.16
N GLU A 326 15.65 -11.88 -25.71
CA GLU A 326 14.81 -12.70 -26.57
C GLU A 326 14.11 -11.85 -27.64
N LEU A 327 13.49 -10.73 -27.24
CA LEU A 327 12.87 -9.79 -28.17
C LEU A 327 13.89 -9.19 -29.17
N GLY A 328 15.09 -8.86 -28.72
CA GLY A 328 16.15 -8.38 -29.60
C GLY A 328 16.56 -9.42 -30.63
N ASP A 329 16.75 -10.67 -30.21
CA ASP A 329 17.09 -11.78 -31.08
C ASP A 329 15.96 -12.05 -32.11
N GLU A 330 14.68 -11.95 -31.70
CA GLU A 330 13.53 -12.08 -32.59
C GLU A 330 13.45 -10.98 -33.65
N VAL A 331 13.69 -9.71 -33.28
CA VAL A 331 13.71 -8.58 -34.22
C VAL A 331 14.78 -8.79 -35.28
N ILE A 332 15.99 -9.19 -34.86
CA ILE A 332 17.10 -9.46 -35.80
C ILE A 332 16.77 -10.67 -36.69
N ALA A 333 16.27 -11.75 -36.11
CA ALA A 333 15.90 -12.95 -36.87
C ALA A 333 14.78 -12.68 -37.90
N ARG A 334 13.80 -11.84 -37.52
CA ARG A 334 12.75 -11.40 -38.43
C ARG A 334 13.32 -10.61 -39.61
N TYR A 335 14.18 -9.64 -39.35
CA TYR A 335 14.80 -8.84 -40.39
C TYR A 335 15.62 -9.70 -41.36
N ILE A 336 16.42 -10.64 -40.82
CA ILE A 336 17.18 -11.57 -41.65
C ILE A 336 16.29 -12.42 -42.54
N ARG A 337 15.13 -12.90 -42.01
CA ARG A 337 14.17 -13.67 -42.83
C ARG A 337 13.56 -12.85 -43.96
N GLU A 338 13.25 -11.57 -43.69
CA GLU A 338 12.59 -10.69 -44.66
C GLU A 338 13.57 -10.10 -45.69
N GLU A 339 14.76 -9.73 -45.26
CA GLU A 339 15.76 -8.98 -46.10
C GLU A 339 17.02 -9.80 -46.49
N GLY A 340 17.20 -10.97 -45.94
CA GLY A 340 18.33 -11.87 -46.27
C GLY A 340 19.66 -11.42 -45.75
N LYS A 341 19.74 -10.37 -44.93
CA LYS A 341 21.00 -9.79 -44.37
C LYS A 341 20.76 -9.24 -42.97
N TYR A 342 21.83 -8.96 -42.23
CA TYR A 342 21.77 -8.27 -40.97
C TYR A 342 21.34 -6.79 -41.14
N PRO A 343 20.58 -6.21 -40.21
CA PRO A 343 20.31 -4.77 -40.23
C PRO A 343 21.56 -3.98 -39.94
N GLU A 344 21.78 -2.90 -40.69
CA GLU A 344 22.89 -1.95 -40.45
C GLU A 344 22.54 -0.98 -39.30
N ASN A 345 21.28 -0.63 -39.19
CA ASN A 345 20.77 0.25 -38.15
C ASN A 345 19.37 -0.22 -37.69
N ILE A 346 19.08 -0.10 -36.40
CA ILE A 346 17.76 -0.36 -35.85
C ILE A 346 17.33 0.88 -35.06
N GLY A 347 16.23 1.50 -35.49
CA GLY A 347 15.58 2.60 -34.76
C GLY A 347 14.57 2.04 -33.76
N MET A 348 14.64 2.46 -32.52
CA MET A 348 13.62 2.16 -31.50
C MET A 348 12.95 3.47 -31.08
N VAL A 349 11.63 3.42 -30.97
CA VAL A 349 10.82 4.52 -30.43
C VAL A 349 10.32 4.10 -29.06
N PHE A 350 10.55 4.95 -28.06
CA PHE A 350 10.16 4.71 -26.65
C PHE A 350 9.04 5.65 -26.29
#